data_eecf4534e31eed34c2c89652bffb0c59
#
_entry.id   eecf4534e31eed34c2c89652bffb0c59
#
_cell.length_a   1.000
_cell.length_b   1.000
_cell.length_c   1.000
_cell.angle_alpha   90.00
_cell.angle_beta   90.00
_cell.angle_gamma   90.00
#
_symmetry.space_group_name_H-M   'P 1'
#
loop_
_entity.id
_entity.type
_entity.pdbx_description
1 polymer ?
#
loop_
_entity_poly.entity_id
_entity_poly.type
_entity_poly.pdbx_seq_one_letter_code
_entity_poly.pdbx_strand_id
1 'polypeptide(L)'
;MVDQFWENIMKTWITKTIVVSACVLGIAGCASPVDRIAEKPYCHTDRGRNGYCTKDPAPSIAKDDEAKSFASVPEALTVYVVRYWGDGHHPLDISVDGGAAMETVPNSMIRLRLKEGTHQITFNVGGKTFDRTISGTKGEVRLLGITGTDYFWGKSSHQWTNDSVDQLKQRALRSRLIKDITLL
;
A
#
# COMPACT_ATOMS: atom_id res chain seq x y z
N MET A 1 32.28 -59.14 27.74
CA MET A 1 32.40 -57.67 28.03
C MET A 1 32.14 -56.82 26.78
N VAL A 2 31.70 -57.40 25.67
CA VAL A 2 31.41 -56.72 24.41
C VAL A 2 29.91 -56.50 24.18
N ASP A 3 29.06 -57.36 24.77
CA ASP A 3 27.60 -57.30 24.53
C ASP A 3 26.85 -56.13 25.21
N GLN A 4 27.37 -55.64 26.32
CA GLN A 4 26.73 -54.52 27.04
C GLN A 4 26.94 -53.16 26.37
N PHE A 5 27.92 -53.06 25.49
CA PHE A 5 28.22 -51.80 24.80
C PHE A 5 27.24 -51.52 23.65
N TRP A 6 26.78 -52.56 22.96
CA TRP A 6 25.81 -52.43 21.86
C TRP A 6 24.36 -52.18 22.30
N GLU A 7 23.94 -52.73 23.46
CA GLU A 7 22.61 -52.47 23.98
C GLU A 7 22.39 -50.98 24.38
N ASN A 8 23.41 -50.33 24.91
CA ASN A 8 23.33 -48.92 25.30
C ASN A 8 23.32 -47.97 24.10
N ILE A 9 23.94 -48.33 22.99
CA ILE A 9 23.93 -47.50 21.76
C ILE A 9 22.56 -47.58 21.09
N MET A 10 21.92 -48.75 21.02
CA MET A 10 20.59 -48.89 20.43
C MET A 10 19.50 -48.21 21.23
N LYS A 11 19.55 -48.22 22.55
CA LYS A 11 18.56 -47.55 23.43
C LYS A 11 18.63 -46.04 23.31
N THR A 12 19.84 -45.45 23.07
CA THR A 12 19.99 -43.98 22.90
C THR A 12 19.56 -43.52 21.54
N TRP A 13 19.57 -44.32 20.50
CA TRP A 13 19.15 -43.96 19.15
C TRP A 13 17.61 -43.99 19.01
N ILE A 14 16.93 -44.91 19.66
CA ILE A 14 15.48 -45.05 19.56
C ILE A 14 14.76 -43.91 20.31
N THR A 15 15.33 -43.42 21.41
CA THR A 15 14.71 -42.28 22.16
C THR A 15 14.91 -40.93 21.50
N LYS A 16 15.91 -40.75 20.64
CA LYS A 16 16.13 -39.48 19.93
C LYS A 16 15.31 -39.35 18.64
N THR A 17 14.84 -40.47 18.07
CA THR A 17 14.11 -40.45 16.79
C THR A 17 12.61 -40.19 17.00
N ILE A 18 12.07 -40.42 18.18
CA ILE A 18 10.62 -40.24 18.46
C ILE A 18 10.28 -38.79 18.83
N VAL A 19 11.22 -38.00 19.34
CA VAL A 19 10.97 -36.61 19.75
C VAL A 19 10.97 -35.63 18.56
N VAL A 20 11.58 -35.97 17.43
CA VAL A 20 11.65 -35.05 16.25
C VAL A 20 10.41 -35.17 15.35
N SER A 21 9.63 -36.27 15.45
CA SER A 21 8.46 -36.47 14.56
C SER A 21 7.16 -35.84 15.06
N ALA A 22 7.10 -35.31 16.29
CA ALA A 22 5.88 -34.73 16.87
C ALA A 22 5.75 -33.21 16.66
N CYS A 23 6.77 -32.52 16.14
CA CYS A 23 6.74 -31.06 15.95
C CYS A 23 6.36 -30.59 14.53
N VAL A 24 6.07 -31.49 13.58
CA VAL A 24 5.81 -31.10 12.17
C VAL A 24 4.32 -31.01 11.83
N LEU A 25 3.40 -31.34 12.73
CA LEU A 25 1.95 -31.34 12.46
C LEU A 25 1.19 -30.17 13.10
N GLY A 26 1.85 -29.07 13.46
CA GLY A 26 1.25 -27.92 14.14
C GLY A 26 1.24 -26.61 13.36
N ILE A 27 1.53 -26.58 12.05
CA ILE A 27 1.36 -25.38 11.23
C ILE A 27 0.07 -25.50 10.41
N ALA A 28 -1.04 -25.80 11.08
CA ALA A 28 -2.33 -25.38 10.57
C ALA A 28 -2.39 -23.87 10.78
N GLY A 29 -2.16 -23.11 9.69
CA GLY A 29 -2.10 -21.67 9.72
C GLY A 29 -3.32 -21.08 10.41
N CYS A 30 -3.11 -20.46 11.55
CA CYS A 30 -4.02 -19.44 12.04
C CYS A 30 -3.98 -18.32 10.99
N ALA A 31 -4.93 -18.32 10.05
CA ALA A 31 -5.23 -17.15 9.25
C ALA A 31 -5.46 -16.01 10.25
N SER A 32 -4.54 -15.07 10.27
CA SER A 32 -4.60 -13.94 11.20
C SER A 32 -5.91 -13.21 10.99
N PRO A 33 -6.63 -12.83 12.07
CA PRO A 33 -7.88 -12.07 11.98
C PRO A 33 -7.74 -10.71 11.28
N VAL A 34 -6.54 -10.32 10.91
CA VAL A 34 -6.18 -9.07 10.21
C VAL A 34 -6.80 -8.99 8.81
N ASP A 35 -6.99 -10.12 8.11
CA ASP A 35 -7.53 -10.10 6.73
C ASP A 35 -9.00 -9.69 6.64
N ARG A 36 -9.78 -9.81 7.71
CA ARG A 36 -11.20 -9.41 7.70
C ARG A 36 -11.45 -7.91 7.77
N ILE A 37 -10.44 -7.11 8.13
CA ILE A 37 -10.56 -5.64 8.18
C ILE A 37 -10.33 -5.02 6.80
N ALA A 38 -9.77 -5.76 5.88
CA ALA A 38 -9.30 -5.31 4.58
C ALA A 38 -10.39 -5.05 3.54
N GLU A 39 -11.60 -5.57 3.74
CA GLU A 39 -12.70 -5.44 2.77
C GLU A 39 -13.65 -4.27 3.08
N LYS A 40 -13.22 -3.34 3.91
CA LYS A 40 -14.05 -2.17 4.24
C LYS A 40 -13.55 -0.93 3.52
N PRO A 41 -14.47 -0.03 3.15
CA PRO A 41 -14.09 1.30 2.69
C PRO A 41 -13.17 1.98 3.71
N TYR A 42 -12.14 2.65 3.21
CA TYR A 42 -11.30 3.49 4.05
C TYR A 42 -12.00 4.83 4.27
N CYS A 43 -12.13 5.23 5.54
CA CYS A 43 -12.67 6.52 5.92
C CYS A 43 -11.58 7.39 6.53
N HIS A 44 -11.36 8.56 5.95
CA HIS A 44 -10.55 9.57 6.59
C HIS A 44 -11.35 10.23 7.73
N THR A 45 -10.75 10.32 8.91
CA THR A 45 -11.35 11.02 10.05
C THR A 45 -10.49 12.23 10.41
N ASP A 46 -11.08 13.41 10.46
CA ASP A 46 -10.43 14.61 10.97
C ASP A 46 -11.07 15.03 12.28
N ARG A 47 -10.25 15.21 13.33
CA ARG A 47 -10.66 15.65 14.67
C ARG A 47 -11.88 14.90 15.24
N GLY A 48 -11.93 13.58 15.00
CA GLY A 48 -12.99 12.71 15.48
C GLY A 48 -14.33 12.83 14.74
N ARG A 49 -14.38 13.59 13.64
CA ARG A 49 -15.53 13.64 12.74
C ARG A 49 -15.28 12.68 11.59
N ASN A 50 -16.31 11.91 11.22
CA ASN A 50 -16.25 11.09 10.01
C ASN A 50 -16.12 12.03 8.80
N GLY A 51 -14.97 11.92 8.13
CA GLY A 51 -14.73 12.52 6.83
C GLY A 51 -15.32 11.66 5.70
N TYR A 52 -14.75 11.82 4.52
CA TYR A 52 -15.13 11.03 3.36
C TYR A 52 -14.54 9.62 3.43
N CYS A 53 -15.37 8.66 3.00
CA CYS A 53 -14.97 7.27 2.83
C CYS A 53 -14.78 6.96 1.34
N THR A 54 -13.89 6.02 1.02
CA THR A 54 -13.80 5.47 -0.34
C THR A 54 -15.07 4.68 -0.67
N LYS A 55 -15.50 4.69 -1.93
CA LYS A 55 -16.66 3.88 -2.38
C LYS A 55 -16.33 2.40 -2.37
N ASP A 56 -15.12 2.06 -2.79
CA ASP A 56 -14.67 0.68 -2.86
C ASP A 56 -13.88 0.30 -1.61
N PRO A 57 -13.84 -1.01 -1.28
CA PRO A 57 -12.97 -1.52 -0.23
C PRO A 57 -11.50 -1.21 -0.48
N ALA A 58 -10.77 -0.85 0.57
CA ALA A 58 -9.32 -0.67 0.50
C ALA A 58 -8.62 -2.04 0.42
N PRO A 59 -7.43 -2.13 -0.22
CA PRO A 59 -6.60 -3.32 -0.20
C PRO A 59 -6.29 -3.81 1.23
N SER A 60 -5.91 -5.08 1.38
CA SER A 60 -5.59 -5.66 2.69
C SER A 60 -4.47 -4.90 3.42
N ILE A 61 -4.41 -5.05 4.74
CA ILE A 61 -3.31 -4.45 5.52
C ILE A 61 -1.96 -5.02 5.06
N ALA A 62 -1.90 -6.31 4.75
CA ALA A 62 -0.69 -6.92 4.21
C ALA A 62 -0.23 -6.28 2.88
N LYS A 63 -1.17 -5.91 2.00
CA LYS A 63 -0.85 -5.15 0.77
C LYS A 63 -0.44 -3.70 1.06
N ASP A 64 -1.03 -3.09 2.06
CA ASP A 64 -0.63 -1.75 2.52
C ASP A 64 0.81 -1.76 3.04
N ASP A 65 1.15 -2.73 3.89
CA ASP A 65 2.50 -2.90 4.43
C ASP A 65 3.52 -3.23 3.32
N GLU A 66 3.15 -4.11 2.40
CA GLU A 66 3.98 -4.42 1.22
C GLU A 66 4.23 -3.17 0.37
N ALA A 67 3.19 -2.39 0.08
CA ALA A 67 3.32 -1.15 -0.68
C ALA A 67 4.25 -0.14 0.01
N LYS A 68 4.20 -0.07 1.33
CA LYS A 68 5.04 0.83 2.15
C LYS A 68 6.51 0.42 2.22
N SER A 69 6.87 -0.75 1.72
CA SER A 69 8.27 -1.12 1.51
C SER A 69 8.91 -0.35 0.35
N PHE A 70 8.09 0.22 -0.55
CA PHE A 70 8.52 0.88 -1.80
C PHE A 70 9.45 0.01 -2.65
N ALA A 71 9.29 -1.30 -2.55
CA ALA A 71 10.06 -2.23 -3.35
C ALA A 71 9.79 -2.03 -4.85
N SER A 72 10.84 -2.08 -5.65
CA SER A 72 10.71 -2.02 -7.09
C SER A 72 10.06 -3.30 -7.63
N VAL A 73 9.25 -3.13 -8.69
CA VAL A 73 8.67 -4.24 -9.44
C VAL A 73 9.41 -4.34 -10.77
N PRO A 74 10.18 -5.42 -11.03
CA PRO A 74 11.04 -5.50 -12.22
C PRO A 74 10.31 -5.30 -13.55
N GLU A 75 9.02 -5.64 -13.60
CA GLU A 75 8.22 -5.63 -14.82
C GLU A 75 7.50 -4.29 -15.08
N ALA A 76 7.54 -3.35 -14.13
CA ALA A 76 6.72 -2.15 -14.16
C ALA A 76 7.46 -0.89 -13.65
N LEU A 77 7.05 0.26 -14.17
CA LEU A 77 7.23 1.53 -13.49
C LEU A 77 6.20 1.64 -12.38
N THR A 78 6.64 1.70 -11.12
CA THR A 78 5.74 1.84 -9.98
C THR A 78 5.58 3.29 -9.59
N VAL A 79 4.34 3.78 -9.55
CA VAL A 79 4.01 5.17 -9.21
C VAL A 79 3.12 5.19 -7.99
N TYR A 80 3.52 5.94 -6.96
CA TYR A 80 2.68 6.22 -5.80
C TYR A 80 2.13 7.64 -5.90
N VAL A 81 0.82 7.77 -5.79
CA VAL A 81 0.16 9.08 -5.64
C VAL A 81 -0.34 9.19 -4.21
N VAL A 82 0.23 10.14 -3.47
CA VAL A 82 0.00 10.31 -2.03
C VAL A 82 -0.82 11.57 -1.79
N ARG A 83 -1.96 11.45 -1.15
CA ARG A 83 -2.78 12.54 -0.67
C ARG A 83 -2.47 12.88 0.78
N TYR A 84 -2.25 14.15 1.05
CA TYR A 84 -1.88 14.60 2.38
C TYR A 84 -3.07 14.60 3.34
N TRP A 85 -2.80 14.47 4.63
CA TRP A 85 -3.81 14.44 5.67
C TRP A 85 -4.65 15.71 5.74
N GLY A 86 -4.03 16.88 5.59
CA GLY A 86 -4.68 18.19 5.70
C GLY A 86 -5.06 18.81 4.36
N ASP A 87 -5.22 18.02 3.30
CA ASP A 87 -5.43 18.53 1.94
C ASP A 87 -6.90 18.82 1.60
N GLY A 88 -7.76 19.00 2.59
CA GLY A 88 -9.19 19.18 2.43
C GLY A 88 -9.98 17.88 2.64
N HIS A 89 -11.33 18.02 2.64
CA HIS A 89 -12.18 16.87 2.97
C HIS A 89 -12.76 16.16 1.75
N HIS A 90 -12.72 16.77 0.56
CA HIS A 90 -13.41 16.24 -0.61
C HIS A 90 -12.63 15.13 -1.32
N PRO A 91 -13.31 14.09 -1.83
CA PRO A 91 -12.70 13.14 -2.74
C PRO A 91 -12.13 13.86 -3.97
N LEU A 92 -11.03 13.33 -4.50
CA LEU A 92 -10.47 13.73 -5.80
C LEU A 92 -10.42 12.52 -6.71
N ASP A 93 -10.76 12.74 -7.97
CA ASP A 93 -10.61 11.74 -9.01
C ASP A 93 -9.25 11.90 -9.69
N ILE A 94 -8.48 10.82 -9.72
CA ILE A 94 -7.18 10.74 -10.39
C ILE A 94 -7.33 9.83 -11.59
N SER A 95 -6.75 10.21 -12.71
CA SER A 95 -6.65 9.37 -13.92
C SER A 95 -5.22 9.28 -14.43
N VAL A 96 -4.93 8.23 -15.18
CA VAL A 96 -3.66 8.00 -15.88
C VAL A 96 -3.96 7.98 -17.38
N ASP A 97 -3.25 8.80 -18.15
CA ASP A 97 -3.34 8.87 -19.62
C ASP A 97 -4.78 9.01 -20.14
N GLY A 98 -5.62 9.74 -19.40
CA GLY A 98 -7.03 9.92 -19.74
C GLY A 98 -7.91 8.67 -19.51
N GLY A 99 -7.38 7.64 -18.84
CA GLY A 99 -8.14 6.44 -18.50
C GLY A 99 -9.20 6.65 -17.41
N ALA A 100 -9.72 5.56 -16.87
CA ALA A 100 -10.77 5.58 -15.86
C ALA A 100 -10.34 6.34 -14.60
N ALA A 101 -11.26 7.12 -14.05
CA ALA A 101 -11.03 7.88 -12.82
C ALA A 101 -10.97 6.95 -11.60
N MET A 102 -10.03 7.24 -10.70
CA MET A 102 -9.81 6.56 -9.44
C MET A 102 -10.01 7.55 -8.30
N GLU A 103 -11.00 7.30 -7.48
CA GLU A 103 -11.28 8.17 -6.33
C GLU A 103 -10.17 8.07 -5.28
N THR A 104 -9.78 9.22 -4.73
CA THR A 104 -8.89 9.32 -3.58
C THR A 104 -9.52 10.16 -2.48
N VAL A 105 -9.16 9.88 -1.24
CA VAL A 105 -9.57 10.64 -0.05
C VAL A 105 -8.33 11.13 0.70
N PRO A 106 -8.45 12.14 1.58
CA PRO A 106 -7.29 12.61 2.36
C PRO A 106 -6.61 11.48 3.13
N ASN A 107 -5.31 11.63 3.38
CA ASN A 107 -4.48 10.66 4.09
C ASN A 107 -4.47 9.26 3.45
N SER A 108 -4.53 9.21 2.14
CA SER A 108 -4.51 7.97 1.37
C SER A 108 -3.40 7.96 0.33
N MET A 109 -3.12 6.78 -0.20
CA MET A 109 -2.24 6.62 -1.36
C MET A 109 -2.82 5.61 -2.34
N ILE A 110 -2.48 5.79 -3.62
CA ILE A 110 -2.71 4.85 -4.71
C ILE A 110 -1.36 4.33 -5.17
N ARG A 111 -1.25 3.02 -5.44
CA ARG A 111 -0.11 2.42 -6.12
C ARG A 111 -0.52 2.02 -7.54
N LEU A 112 0.22 2.51 -8.51
CA LEU A 112 0.03 2.25 -9.93
C LEU A 112 1.25 1.47 -10.45
N ARG A 113 1.04 0.38 -11.18
CA ARG A 113 2.08 -0.31 -11.95
C ARG A 113 1.81 -0.04 -13.42
N LEU A 114 2.69 0.74 -14.03
CA LEU A 114 2.56 1.23 -15.40
C LEU A 114 3.60 0.57 -16.30
N LYS A 115 3.37 0.58 -17.60
CA LYS A 115 4.41 0.31 -18.58
C LYS A 115 5.57 1.29 -18.40
N GLU A 116 6.74 0.95 -18.88
CA GLU A 116 7.81 1.93 -19.02
C GLU A 116 7.44 3.00 -20.05
N GLY A 117 7.87 4.23 -19.83
CA GLY A 117 7.58 5.35 -20.73
C GLY A 117 7.19 6.61 -20.00
N THR A 118 6.49 7.47 -20.72
CA THR A 118 5.97 8.75 -20.23
C THR A 118 4.47 8.65 -20.05
N HIS A 119 4.00 9.05 -18.86
CA HIS A 119 2.59 9.01 -18.47
C HIS A 119 2.14 10.37 -17.96
N GLN A 120 0.89 10.70 -18.20
CA GLN A 120 0.23 11.88 -17.64
C GLN A 120 -0.69 11.45 -16.51
N ILE A 121 -0.40 11.91 -15.31
CA ILE A 121 -1.26 11.72 -14.13
C ILE A 121 -2.06 13.00 -13.94
N THR A 122 -3.37 12.87 -13.90
CA THR A 122 -4.30 14.01 -13.84
C THR A 122 -5.20 13.90 -12.64
N PHE A 123 -5.47 14.99 -11.94
CA PHE A 123 -6.60 15.06 -11.01
C PHE A 123 -7.50 16.26 -11.30
N ASN A 124 -8.78 16.10 -10.96
CA ASN A 124 -9.79 17.12 -11.18
C ASN A 124 -10.39 17.59 -9.85
N VAL A 125 -10.54 18.90 -9.69
CA VAL A 125 -11.22 19.51 -8.54
C VAL A 125 -11.84 20.84 -8.93
N GLY A 126 -13.09 21.03 -8.56
CA GLY A 126 -13.81 22.29 -8.79
C GLY A 126 -13.87 22.72 -10.27
N GLY A 127 -13.92 21.76 -11.19
CA GLY A 127 -13.92 22.00 -12.63
C GLY A 127 -12.56 22.40 -13.21
N LYS A 128 -11.48 22.27 -12.43
CA LYS A 128 -10.09 22.51 -12.89
C LYS A 128 -9.36 21.18 -12.96
N THR A 129 -8.51 21.07 -13.97
CA THR A 129 -7.64 19.92 -14.23
C THR A 129 -6.21 20.27 -13.85
N PHE A 130 -5.53 19.35 -13.19
CA PHE A 130 -4.15 19.49 -12.76
C PHE A 130 -3.34 18.28 -13.25
N ASP A 131 -2.43 18.52 -14.16
CA ASP A 131 -1.63 17.49 -14.81
C ASP A 131 -0.23 17.41 -14.23
N ARG A 132 0.31 16.20 -14.19
CA ARG A 132 1.72 15.93 -13.89
C ARG A 132 2.24 14.86 -14.83
N THR A 133 3.22 15.23 -15.64
CA THR A 133 3.94 14.28 -16.49
C THR A 133 5.04 13.59 -15.68
N ILE A 134 5.13 12.28 -15.79
CA ILE A 134 6.21 11.46 -15.23
C ILE A 134 6.79 10.58 -16.33
N SER A 135 8.06 10.26 -16.21
CA SER A 135 8.73 9.29 -17.08
C SER A 135 9.54 8.33 -16.23
N GLY A 136 9.63 7.08 -16.65
CA GLY A 136 10.42 6.08 -15.97
C GLY A 136 10.54 4.77 -16.73
N THR A 137 11.43 3.92 -16.25
CA THR A 137 11.71 2.59 -16.78
C THR A 137 11.17 1.50 -15.84
N LYS A 138 11.16 0.26 -16.30
CA LYS A 138 10.86 -0.91 -15.48
C LYS A 138 11.79 -0.95 -14.25
N GLY A 139 11.23 -1.33 -13.11
CA GLY A 139 11.96 -1.37 -11.85
C GLY A 139 12.09 -0.01 -11.16
N GLU A 140 11.73 1.09 -11.78
CA GLU A 140 11.75 2.38 -11.11
C GLU A 140 10.53 2.62 -10.24
N VAL A 141 10.74 3.39 -9.16
CA VAL A 141 9.69 3.85 -8.24
C VAL A 141 9.63 5.38 -8.27
N ARG A 142 8.43 5.92 -8.53
CA ARG A 142 8.15 7.35 -8.54
C ARG A 142 7.10 7.67 -7.49
N LEU A 143 7.23 8.81 -6.84
CA LEU A 143 6.26 9.30 -5.88
C LEU A 143 5.77 10.70 -6.30
N LEU A 144 4.48 10.90 -6.24
CA LEU A 144 3.80 12.17 -6.46
C LEU A 144 2.98 12.50 -5.22
N GLY A 145 2.90 13.77 -4.86
CA GLY A 145 2.10 14.21 -3.74
C GLY A 145 1.06 15.24 -4.16
N ILE A 146 -0.14 15.12 -3.62
CA ILE A 146 -1.21 16.10 -3.74
C ILE A 146 -1.43 16.73 -2.37
N THR A 147 -1.41 18.07 -2.32
CA THR A 147 -1.78 18.85 -1.16
C THR A 147 -2.91 19.81 -1.50
N GLY A 148 -3.69 20.16 -0.51
CA GLY A 148 -4.76 21.12 -0.67
C GLY A 148 -4.99 21.91 0.62
N THR A 149 -5.86 22.92 0.53
CA THR A 149 -6.31 23.71 1.64
C THR A 149 -7.81 23.95 1.46
N ASP A 150 -8.59 23.59 2.47
CA ASP A 150 -10.00 23.97 2.54
C ASP A 150 -10.13 25.27 3.31
N TYR A 151 -10.79 26.23 2.72
CA TYR A 151 -11.12 27.49 3.39
C TYR A 151 -12.58 27.45 3.85
N PHE A 152 -12.82 27.83 5.08
CA PHE A 152 -14.16 27.86 5.66
C PHE A 152 -15.15 28.76 4.88
N TRP A 153 -14.62 29.83 4.25
CA TRP A 153 -15.39 30.78 3.46
C TRP A 153 -14.97 30.89 2.00
N GLY A 154 -14.16 29.93 1.51
CA GLY A 154 -13.55 30.04 0.18
C GLY A 154 -13.59 28.75 -0.60
N LYS A 155 -13.05 28.82 -1.82
CA LYS A 155 -12.86 27.63 -2.68
C LYS A 155 -11.66 26.84 -2.20
N SER A 156 -11.83 25.54 -2.01
CA SER A 156 -10.72 24.62 -1.80
C SER A 156 -9.70 24.73 -2.94
N SER A 157 -8.42 24.74 -2.59
CA SER A 157 -7.32 24.74 -3.56
C SER A 157 -6.54 23.43 -3.42
N HIS A 158 -6.22 22.81 -4.55
CA HIS A 158 -5.38 21.63 -4.61
C HIS A 158 -4.28 21.80 -5.63
N GLN A 159 -3.12 21.20 -5.38
CA GLN A 159 -1.98 21.25 -6.28
C GLN A 159 -1.06 20.04 -6.10
N TRP A 160 -0.27 19.74 -7.13
CA TRP A 160 0.86 18.83 -6.98
C TRP A 160 1.92 19.45 -6.06
N THR A 161 2.49 18.65 -5.16
CA THR A 161 3.60 19.13 -4.32
C THR A 161 4.93 19.03 -5.07
N ASN A 162 5.90 19.82 -4.61
CA ASN A 162 7.29 19.71 -5.01
C ASN A 162 8.17 19.13 -3.87
N ASP A 163 7.57 18.35 -2.99
CA ASP A 163 8.28 17.70 -1.89
C ASP A 163 9.34 16.72 -2.43
N SER A 164 10.42 16.56 -1.69
CA SER A 164 11.44 15.57 -2.00
C SER A 164 10.89 14.14 -1.89
N VAL A 165 11.56 13.19 -2.54
CA VAL A 165 11.19 11.77 -2.48
C VAL A 165 11.11 11.27 -1.04
N ASP A 166 12.03 11.69 -0.17
CA ASP A 166 12.03 11.27 1.24
C ASP A 166 10.83 11.84 2.01
N GLN A 167 10.47 13.10 1.78
CA GLN A 167 9.27 13.69 2.35
C GLN A 167 8.01 12.96 1.88
N LEU A 168 7.91 12.63 0.59
CA LEU A 168 6.81 11.88 0.01
C LEU A 168 6.71 10.47 0.61
N LYS A 169 7.85 9.77 0.78
CA LYS A 169 7.89 8.46 1.46
C LYS A 169 7.39 8.56 2.90
N GLN A 170 7.85 9.55 3.67
CA GLN A 170 7.39 9.76 5.04
C GLN A 170 5.88 10.02 5.14
N ARG A 171 5.30 10.70 4.16
CA ARG A 171 3.85 10.90 4.08
C ARG A 171 3.13 9.61 3.68
N ALA A 172 3.64 8.90 2.68
CA ALA A 172 3.09 7.62 2.24
C ALA A 172 3.04 6.57 3.38
N LEU A 173 4.08 6.52 4.22
CA LEU A 173 4.11 5.63 5.40
C LEU A 173 2.95 5.90 6.39
N ARG A 174 2.45 7.13 6.45
CA ARG A 174 1.32 7.53 7.31
C ARG A 174 -0.03 7.42 6.60
N SER A 175 -0.02 7.29 5.29
CA SER A 175 -1.23 7.20 4.45
C SER A 175 -1.70 5.75 4.35
N ARG A 176 -2.97 5.56 4.03
CA ARG A 176 -3.56 4.24 3.77
C ARG A 176 -3.55 3.95 2.27
N LEU A 177 -3.07 2.78 1.87
CA LEU A 177 -3.24 2.29 0.50
C LEU A 177 -4.73 2.01 0.24
N ILE A 178 -5.32 2.71 -0.72
CA ILE A 178 -6.75 2.58 -1.06
C ILE A 178 -6.99 1.96 -2.44
N LYS A 179 -6.00 2.01 -3.30
CA LYS A 179 -6.02 1.36 -4.62
C LYS A 179 -4.64 0.81 -4.97
N ASP A 180 -4.63 -0.36 -5.57
CA ASP A 180 -3.44 -1.05 -6.08
C ASP A 180 -3.76 -1.57 -7.49
N ILE A 181 -3.28 -0.87 -8.53
CA ILE A 181 -3.73 -1.05 -9.90
C ILE A 181 -2.55 -1.33 -10.81
N THR A 182 -2.75 -2.26 -11.73
CA THR A 182 -1.78 -2.61 -12.77
C THR A 182 -2.34 -2.25 -14.14
N LEU A 183 -1.61 -1.40 -14.87
CA LEU A 183 -1.93 -0.91 -16.23
C LEU A 183 -0.74 -1.22 -17.18
N LEU A 184 -0.46 -2.51 -17.40
CA LEU A 184 0.65 -3.01 -18.23
C LEU A 184 0.25 -3.29 -19.67
#